data_1cde5bab25d2bb3eee17ede232ceda53
#
_entry.id   1cde5bab25d2bb3eee17ede232ceda53
#
_cell.length_a   1.000
_cell.length_b   1.000
_cell.length_c   1.000
_cell.angle_alpha   90.00
_cell.angle_beta   90.00
_cell.angle_gamma   90.00
#
_symmetry.space_group_name_H-M   'P 1'
#
loop_
_entity.id
_entity.type
_entity.pdbx_description
1 polymer ?
#
loop_
_entity_poly.entity_id
_entity_poly.type
_entity_poly.pdbx_seq_one_letter_code
_entity_poly.pdbx_strand_id
1 'polypeptide(L)'
;MAEESKDDRRERRATVPTSELIVGKERRARLIECLQEFDEAVTLPDLAEEIAVREFEAEITELSGERIKEIYLTLYHTDVPKLAEADILEYDQERDLVTSGPRLAEIEDP
;
A
#
# COMPACT_ATOMS: atom_id res chain seq x y z
N MET A 1 -32.35 13.29 11.31
CA MET A 1 -32.26 13.01 10.77
C MET A 1 -31.99 13.18 10.13
N ALA A 2 -31.61 13.05 10.62
CA ALA A 2 -31.31 12.66 10.00
C ALA A 2 -30.83 12.80 9.56
N GLU A 3 -30.60 12.78 10.07
CA GLU A 3 -30.18 12.45 9.53
C GLU A 3 -29.64 12.56 9.08
N GLU A 4 -29.56 12.62 9.45
CA GLU A 4 -29.12 12.27 8.80
C GLU A 4 -28.71 12.55 8.20
N SER A 5 -28.64 12.68 8.52
CA SER A 5 -28.30 12.44 7.71
C SER A 5 -27.90 12.79 7.11
N LYS A 6 -27.73 12.90 7.26
CA LYS A 6 -27.38 12.72 6.58
C LYS A 6 -26.75 13.09 6.03
N ASP A 7 -26.41 13.25 6.48
CA ASP A 7 -25.82 13.12 5.88
C ASP A 7 -25.31 13.16 5.44
N ASP A 8 -25.17 13.12 5.69
CA ASP A 8 -24.72 12.66 5.17
C ASP A 8 -24.47 12.70 4.29
N ARG A 9 -24.48 12.56 4.11
CA ARG A 9 -24.23 12.24 3.36
C ARG A 9 -23.70 12.79 2.54
N ARG A 10 -23.28 12.71 2.53
CA ARG A 10 -22.80 13.07 1.96
C ARG A 10 -22.06 13.08 1.66
N GLU A 11 -21.86 12.85 2.01
CA GLU A 11 -21.27 12.43 1.77
C GLU A 11 -21.01 11.73 1.35
N ARG A 12 -21.20 11.34 1.21
CA ARG A 12 -21.06 10.49 0.82
C ARG A 12 -20.84 10.08 -0.06
N ARG A 13 -20.75 10.03 -0.22
CA ARG A 13 -20.45 9.36 -0.87
C ARG A 13 -20.04 8.22 -0.88
N ALA A 14 -19.75 8.23 -0.67
CA ALA A 14 -19.07 7.02 -0.91
C ALA A 14 -19.54 6.01 0.02
N THR A 15 -19.40 4.84 -0.42
CA THR A 15 -20.01 3.74 0.28
C THR A 15 -18.98 2.79 0.83
N VAL A 16 -17.70 3.13 0.64
CA VAL A 16 -16.61 2.30 1.15
C VAL A 16 -16.52 2.45 2.66
N PRO A 17 -16.44 1.36 3.41
CA PRO A 17 -16.30 1.46 4.87
C PRO A 17 -15.04 2.21 5.25
N THR A 18 -15.14 2.96 6.33
CA THR A 18 -14.02 3.74 6.81
C THR A 18 -12.80 2.88 7.09
N SER A 19 -13.03 1.69 7.63
CA SER A 19 -11.92 0.79 7.94
C SER A 19 -11.13 0.40 6.69
N GLU A 20 -11.83 0.16 5.58
CA GLU A 20 -11.14 -0.19 4.34
C GLU A 20 -10.34 0.98 3.81
N LEU A 21 -10.88 2.18 3.89
CA LEU A 21 -10.16 3.35 3.44
C LEU A 21 -8.89 3.57 4.24
N ILE A 22 -9.01 3.42 5.55
CA ILE A 22 -7.87 3.63 6.44
C ILE A 22 -6.80 2.59 6.17
N VAL A 23 -7.19 1.31 6.10
CA VAL A 23 -6.23 0.23 5.89
C VAL A 23 -5.51 0.41 4.55
N GLY A 24 -6.26 0.69 3.50
CA GLY A 24 -5.65 0.90 2.19
C GLY A 24 -4.68 2.06 2.18
N LYS A 25 -5.05 3.14 2.84
CA LYS A 25 -4.20 4.32 2.93
C LYS A 25 -2.92 4.02 3.68
N GLU A 26 -3.05 3.33 4.80
CA GLU A 26 -1.88 3.00 5.62
C GLU A 26 -0.92 2.10 4.89
N ARG A 27 -1.44 1.13 4.16
CA ARG A 27 -0.58 0.22 3.42
C ARG A 27 0.18 0.95 2.32
N ARG A 28 -0.49 1.84 1.60
CA ARG A 28 0.19 2.62 0.58
C ARG A 28 1.25 3.53 1.17
N ALA A 29 0.97 4.11 2.34
CA ALA A 29 1.95 4.93 3.03
C ALA A 29 3.17 4.12 3.41
N ARG A 30 2.97 2.91 3.89
CA ARG A 30 4.09 2.03 4.24
C ARG A 30 4.89 1.64 3.02
N LEU A 31 4.21 1.38 1.92
CA LEU A 31 4.88 1.08 0.66
C LEU A 31 5.77 2.24 0.23
N ILE A 32 5.24 3.44 0.29
CA ILE A 32 6.00 4.63 -0.07
C ILE A 32 7.21 4.81 0.86
N GLU A 33 7.01 4.60 2.15
CA GLU A 33 8.12 4.66 3.11
C GLU A 33 9.23 3.68 2.75
N CYS A 34 8.85 2.46 2.39
CA CYS A 34 9.84 1.46 2.00
C CYS A 34 10.61 1.90 0.78
N LEU A 35 9.91 2.44 -0.21
CA LEU A 35 10.57 2.90 -1.42
C LEU A 35 11.52 4.06 -1.15
N GLN A 36 11.16 4.93 -0.21
CA GLN A 36 12.02 6.05 0.15
C GLN A 36 13.28 5.60 0.88
N GLU A 37 13.18 4.49 1.60
CA GLU A 37 14.32 3.97 2.36
C GLU A 37 15.22 3.08 1.53
N PHE A 38 14.68 2.42 0.52
CA PHE A 38 15.44 1.49 -0.29
C PHE A 38 16.06 2.21 -1.48
N ASP A 39 17.37 2.10 -1.61
CA ASP A 39 18.07 2.74 -2.73
C ASP A 39 18.06 1.90 -3.99
N GLU A 40 17.67 0.63 -3.87
CA GLU A 40 17.73 -0.31 -4.99
C GLU A 40 16.39 -0.92 -5.24
N ALA A 41 16.27 -1.56 -6.40
CA ALA A 41 15.07 -2.32 -6.73
C ALA A 41 14.85 -3.43 -5.71
N VAL A 42 13.60 -3.71 -5.43
CA VAL A 42 13.24 -4.76 -4.47
C VAL A 42 12.14 -5.62 -5.10
N THR A 43 12.23 -6.93 -4.89
CA THR A 43 11.18 -7.80 -5.42
C THR A 43 9.89 -7.56 -4.65
N LEU A 44 8.76 -7.77 -5.33
CA LEU A 44 7.48 -7.58 -4.68
C LEU A 44 7.27 -8.55 -3.51
N PRO A 45 7.68 -9.82 -3.59
CA PRO A 45 7.61 -10.69 -2.41
C PRO A 45 8.38 -10.16 -1.21
N ASP A 46 9.59 -9.66 -1.44
CA ASP A 46 10.38 -9.09 -0.34
C ASP A 46 9.72 -7.85 0.22
N LEU A 47 9.14 -7.03 -0.66
CA LEU A 47 8.44 -5.84 -0.23
C LEU A 47 7.22 -6.20 0.62
N ALA A 48 6.50 -7.26 0.22
CA ALA A 48 5.34 -7.71 0.99
C ALA A 48 5.76 -8.16 2.38
N GLU A 49 6.89 -8.85 2.48
CA GLU A 49 7.39 -9.28 3.78
C GLU A 49 7.75 -8.08 4.67
N GLU A 50 8.41 -7.10 4.09
CA GLU A 50 8.79 -5.92 4.84
C GLU A 50 7.57 -5.15 5.33
N ILE A 51 6.59 -5.01 4.47
CA ILE A 51 5.36 -4.32 4.84
C ILE A 51 4.62 -5.09 5.93
N ALA A 52 4.60 -6.43 5.83
CA ALA A 52 3.96 -7.25 6.84
C ALA A 52 4.62 -7.06 8.21
N VAL A 53 5.94 -7.06 8.23
CA VAL A 53 6.68 -6.87 9.47
C VAL A 53 6.34 -5.52 10.10
N ARG A 54 6.27 -4.49 9.30
CA ARG A 54 5.94 -3.15 9.81
C ARG A 54 4.49 -3.04 10.24
N GLU A 55 3.59 -3.64 9.46
CA GLU A 55 2.17 -3.51 9.70
C GLU A 55 1.76 -4.23 10.99
N PHE A 56 2.34 -5.38 11.25
CA PHE A 56 1.98 -6.18 12.42
C PHE A 56 2.98 -6.05 13.56
N GLU A 57 4.03 -5.26 13.37
CA GLU A 57 5.06 -5.05 14.39
C GLU A 57 5.57 -6.39 14.92
N ALA A 58 5.85 -7.31 14.00
CA ALA A 58 6.22 -8.68 14.32
C ALA A 58 7.43 -9.09 13.52
N GLU A 59 8.12 -10.12 14.01
CA GLU A 59 9.23 -10.70 13.27
C GLU A 59 8.68 -11.54 12.13
N ILE A 60 9.45 -11.66 11.05
CA ILE A 60 8.99 -12.40 9.89
C ILE A 60 8.65 -13.85 10.24
N THR A 61 9.37 -14.42 11.21
CA THR A 61 9.13 -15.79 11.63
C THR A 61 7.81 -15.97 12.38
N GLU A 62 7.22 -14.87 12.85
CA GLU A 62 5.96 -14.91 13.57
C GLU A 62 4.76 -14.76 12.66
N LEU A 63 4.98 -14.43 11.39
CA LEU A 63 3.90 -14.18 10.45
C LEU A 63 3.65 -15.41 9.61
N SER A 64 2.36 -15.70 9.37
CA SER A 64 2.02 -16.84 8.53
C SER A 64 2.28 -16.52 7.05
N GLY A 65 2.60 -17.55 6.29
CA GLY A 65 2.77 -17.40 4.86
C GLY A 65 1.50 -16.91 4.19
N GLU A 66 0.36 -17.31 4.71
CA GLU A 66 -0.93 -16.88 4.18
C GLU A 66 -1.13 -15.37 4.32
N ARG A 67 -0.75 -14.83 5.46
CA ARG A 67 -0.88 -13.41 5.69
C ARG A 67 0.01 -12.59 4.78
N ILE A 68 1.24 -13.06 4.61
CA ILE A 68 2.17 -12.40 3.71
C ILE A 68 1.64 -12.47 2.27
N LYS A 69 1.08 -13.61 1.90
CA LYS A 69 0.51 -13.78 0.57
C LYS A 69 -0.64 -12.82 0.33
N GLU A 70 -1.50 -12.62 1.33
CA GLU A 70 -2.60 -11.67 1.21
C GLU A 70 -2.10 -10.26 0.93
N ILE A 71 -1.04 -9.88 1.65
CA ILE A 71 -0.46 -8.56 1.44
C ILE A 71 0.14 -8.47 0.04
N TYR A 72 0.88 -9.49 -0.38
CA TYR A 72 1.45 -9.54 -1.72
C TYR A 72 0.36 -9.35 -2.78
N LEU A 73 -0.73 -10.09 -2.66
CA LEU A 73 -1.80 -10.01 -3.66
C LEU A 73 -2.45 -8.63 -3.67
N THR A 74 -2.64 -8.03 -2.52
CA THR A 74 -3.20 -6.68 -2.45
C THR A 74 -2.27 -5.67 -3.08
N LEU A 75 -0.97 -5.78 -2.80
CA LEU A 75 0.00 -4.91 -3.43
C LEU A 75 -0.02 -5.07 -4.94
N TYR A 76 -0.01 -6.33 -5.40
CA TYR A 76 0.05 -6.63 -6.82
C TYR A 76 -1.18 -6.12 -7.57
N HIS A 77 -2.35 -6.32 -7.00
CA HIS A 77 -3.61 -6.01 -7.70
C HIS A 77 -4.07 -4.57 -7.50
N THR A 78 -3.67 -3.92 -6.42
CA THR A 78 -4.23 -2.63 -6.07
C THR A 78 -3.18 -1.53 -5.92
N ASP A 79 -2.26 -1.70 -5.00
CA ASP A 79 -1.39 -0.60 -4.60
C ASP A 79 -0.30 -0.31 -5.64
N VAL A 80 0.35 -1.34 -6.13
CA VAL A 80 1.41 -1.17 -7.12
C VAL A 80 0.86 -0.55 -8.41
N PRO A 81 -0.25 -1.05 -8.98
CA PRO A 81 -0.79 -0.39 -10.17
C PRO A 81 -1.16 1.06 -9.96
N LYS A 82 -1.73 1.39 -8.79
CA LYS A 82 -2.10 2.77 -8.51
C LYS A 82 -0.88 3.68 -8.45
N LEU A 83 0.14 3.23 -7.77
CA LEU A 83 1.34 4.05 -7.62
C LEU A 83 2.15 4.10 -8.92
N ALA A 84 2.12 3.03 -9.71
CA ALA A 84 2.76 3.04 -11.02
C ALA A 84 2.09 4.05 -11.95
N GLU A 85 0.77 4.10 -11.92
CA GLU A 85 0.03 5.07 -12.72
C GLU A 85 0.39 6.50 -12.36
N ALA A 86 0.70 6.73 -11.09
CA ALA A 86 1.06 8.05 -10.61
C ALA A 86 2.55 8.36 -10.74
N ASP A 87 3.31 7.43 -11.32
CA ASP A 87 4.76 7.57 -11.51
C ASP A 87 5.53 7.63 -10.19
N ILE A 88 4.94 7.09 -9.13
CA ILE A 88 5.59 7.01 -7.83
C ILE A 88 6.56 5.84 -7.79
N LEU A 89 6.20 4.76 -8.50
CA LEU A 89 7.07 3.60 -8.63
C LEU A 89 7.00 3.06 -10.05
N GLU A 90 7.95 2.19 -10.37
CA GLU A 90 7.95 1.45 -11.62
C GLU A 90 7.97 -0.03 -11.28
N TYR A 91 7.20 -0.80 -12.02
CA TYR A 91 7.06 -2.23 -11.73
C TYR A 91 7.39 -3.05 -12.97
N ASP A 92 8.37 -3.93 -12.83
CA ASP A 92 8.77 -4.86 -13.87
C ASP A 92 8.06 -6.18 -13.58
N GLN A 93 7.00 -6.45 -14.31
CA GLN A 93 6.17 -7.61 -14.05
C GLN A 93 6.89 -8.93 -14.29
N GLU A 94 7.79 -8.96 -15.26
CA GLU A 94 8.51 -10.18 -15.57
C GLU A 94 9.42 -10.61 -14.44
N ARG A 95 10.02 -9.64 -13.76
CA ARG A 95 10.93 -9.91 -12.66
C ARG A 95 10.30 -9.73 -11.30
N ASP A 96 9.04 -9.29 -11.29
CA ASP A 96 8.31 -8.98 -10.06
C ASP A 96 9.11 -8.01 -9.21
N LEU A 97 9.60 -6.96 -9.86
CA LEU A 97 10.59 -6.04 -9.28
C LEU A 97 10.03 -4.63 -9.26
N VAL A 98 10.17 -3.98 -8.11
CA VAL A 98 9.67 -2.62 -7.88
C VAL A 98 10.86 -1.69 -7.71
N THR A 99 10.81 -0.55 -8.41
CA THR A 99 11.81 0.51 -8.25
C THR A 99 11.12 1.83 -8.03
N SER A 100 11.87 2.81 -7.53
CA SER A 100 11.35 4.16 -7.36
C SER A 100 11.02 4.77 -8.70
N GLY A 101 9.87 5.43 -8.76
CA GLY A 101 9.49 6.15 -9.96
C GLY A 101 9.96 7.59 -9.91
N PRO A 102 9.80 8.31 -11.03
CA PRO A 102 10.34 9.67 -11.13
C PRO A 102 9.66 10.66 -10.19
N ARG A 103 8.44 10.36 -9.73
CA ARG A 103 7.73 11.31 -8.88
C ARG A 103 7.78 10.97 -7.40
N LEU A 104 8.50 9.90 -7.03
CA LEU A 104 8.61 9.54 -5.62
C LEU A 104 9.19 10.69 -4.79
N ALA A 105 10.18 11.38 -5.34
CA ALA A 105 10.83 12.45 -4.62
C ALA A 105 9.92 13.64 -4.33
N GLU A 106 8.78 13.72 -5.03
CA GLU A 106 7.82 14.79 -4.81
C GLU A 106 6.96 14.57 -3.58
N ILE A 107 6.97 13.35 -3.05
CA ILE A 107 6.16 13.03 -1.89
C ILE A 107 6.93 13.39 -0.64
N GLU A 108 6.31 14.23 0.17
CA GLU A 108 6.94 14.66 1.41
C GLU A 108 6.66 13.63 2.50
N ASP A 109 7.60 13.51 3.42
CA ASP A 109 7.40 12.65 4.57
C ASP A 109 6.27 13.17 5.43
N PRO A 110 5.44 12.29 5.95
CA PRO A 110 4.36 12.72 6.83
C PRO A 110 4.85 13.32 8.11
#